data_efad0e3d6a5dc84a0ed8b8a1543f3295
#
_entry.id   efad0e3d6a5dc84a0ed8b8a1543f3295
#
_cell.length_a   1.000
_cell.length_b   1.000
_cell.length_c   1.000
_cell.angle_alpha   90.00
_cell.angle_beta   90.00
_cell.angle_gamma   90.00
#
_symmetry.space_group_name_H-M   'P 1'
#
loop_
_entity.id
_entity.type
_entity.pdbx_description
1 polymer ?
#
loop_
_entity_poly.entity_id
_entity_poly.type
_entity_poly.pdbx_seq_one_letter_code
_entity_poly.pdbx_strand_id
1 'polypeptide(L)'
;MYGPARRLRLPLLLLALLAASCAPGRTPTLPGIQAAVPGIVAAPISLGSDQFLPLPDGATAFAAITDAIQSARRSIDLELYEFQRQDLAGLLLDAHDRGVSVTAIKDPTERSSRSLWTELEEGGARVLAFPIERLTIDHVKLLIVDDARAIVGGINWGTHSSLNHDFDVLATGPVVANLVRVFQQDLALAGAPTIIPPAAPDRLVQVLVTRPGDAIRAAALAAIAAARRTIDIEMYVLSDVLVTDGLVAAAHRGVQVRVILDPTQPQNAGTMTVLAGAGAAVRLYNQAGDELLHAKLGIFDDDTVLFGSCNWSRSGFTRNHELDLLIHDARFSRTFLARMEQDWLASGP
;
A
#
# COMPACT_ATOMS: atom_id res chain seq x y z
N MET A 1 -19.81 -29.04 84.12
CA MET A 1 -20.11 -27.62 83.75
C MET A 1 -20.28 -27.54 82.26
N TYR A 2 -21.51 -27.36 81.84
CA TYR A 2 -21.93 -27.36 80.43
C TYR A 2 -21.78 -25.95 79.80
N GLY A 3 -21.13 -25.85 78.67
CA GLY A 3 -21.12 -24.64 77.85
C GLY A 3 -21.85 -24.89 76.53
N PRO A 4 -22.58 -23.93 75.93
CA PRO A 4 -23.60 -24.18 74.93
C PRO A 4 -23.07 -24.23 73.49
N ALA A 5 -23.74 -25.06 72.67
CA ALA A 5 -23.53 -25.31 71.27
C ALA A 5 -23.82 -24.06 70.36
N ARG A 6 -22.87 -23.68 69.49
CA ARG A 6 -23.11 -22.70 68.45
C ARG A 6 -23.67 -23.41 67.23
N ARG A 7 -24.84 -22.97 66.77
CA ARG A 7 -25.49 -23.38 65.50
C ARG A 7 -24.81 -22.70 64.30
N LEU A 8 -24.28 -23.50 63.42
CA LEU A 8 -23.81 -23.03 62.08
C LEU A 8 -25.04 -22.82 61.17
N ARG A 9 -25.19 -21.63 60.65
CA ARG A 9 -26.16 -21.33 59.58
C ARG A 9 -25.42 -21.44 58.25
N LEU A 10 -25.82 -22.37 57.37
CA LEU A 10 -25.45 -22.40 55.94
C LEU A 10 -26.22 -21.32 55.20
N PRO A 11 -25.59 -20.56 54.29
CA PRO A 11 -26.33 -19.76 53.32
C PRO A 11 -26.71 -20.61 52.11
N LEU A 12 -27.97 -20.51 51.68
CA LEU A 12 -28.48 -21.01 50.41
C LEU A 12 -27.74 -20.32 49.24
N LEU A 13 -27.08 -21.12 48.42
CA LEU A 13 -26.58 -20.64 47.12
C LEU A 13 -27.73 -20.70 46.11
N LEU A 14 -28.20 -19.53 45.67
CA LEU A 14 -29.09 -19.39 44.51
C LEU A 14 -28.28 -19.62 43.24
N LEU A 15 -28.55 -20.70 42.51
CA LEU A 15 -28.01 -20.94 41.18
C LEU A 15 -28.80 -20.08 40.17
N ALA A 16 -28.21 -18.98 39.69
CA ALA A 16 -28.74 -18.23 38.56
C ALA A 16 -28.24 -18.88 37.27
N LEU A 17 -29.14 -19.49 36.49
CA LEU A 17 -28.87 -19.91 35.11
C LEU A 17 -28.71 -18.66 34.26
N LEU A 18 -27.49 -18.38 33.83
CA LEU A 18 -27.18 -17.42 32.75
C LEU A 18 -27.45 -18.10 31.39
N ALA A 19 -28.58 -17.75 30.79
CA ALA A 19 -28.82 -18.04 29.38
C ALA A 19 -27.80 -17.25 28.51
N ALA A 20 -26.87 -17.95 27.88
CA ALA A 20 -25.98 -17.35 26.90
C ALA A 20 -26.78 -17.02 25.63
N SER A 21 -27.16 -15.77 25.50
CA SER A 21 -27.68 -15.21 24.23
C SER A 21 -26.50 -15.12 23.23
N CYS A 22 -26.56 -15.90 22.18
CA CYS A 22 -25.69 -15.72 21.01
C CYS A 22 -26.04 -14.37 20.34
N ALA A 23 -25.30 -13.33 20.66
CA ALA A 23 -25.31 -12.11 19.88
C ALA A 23 -24.50 -12.35 18.59
N PRO A 24 -25.00 -11.90 17.40
CA PRO A 24 -24.23 -11.99 16.17
C PRO A 24 -22.93 -11.21 16.32
N GLY A 25 -21.82 -11.84 15.90
CA GLY A 25 -20.47 -11.28 16.01
C GLY A 25 -20.42 -9.88 15.38
N ARG A 26 -20.01 -8.90 16.16
CA ARG A 26 -19.64 -7.58 15.67
C ARG A 26 -18.40 -7.74 14.80
N THR A 27 -18.55 -7.47 13.51
CA THR A 27 -17.41 -7.20 12.61
C THR A 27 -16.54 -6.11 13.26
N PRO A 28 -15.22 -6.27 13.33
CA PRO A 28 -14.36 -5.21 13.84
C PRO A 28 -14.48 -4.01 12.91
N THR A 29 -15.15 -2.96 13.37
CA THR A 29 -15.13 -1.66 12.71
C THR A 29 -13.77 -1.04 12.95
N LEU A 30 -13.12 -0.55 11.91
CA LEU A 30 -11.91 0.26 12.01
C LEU A 30 -12.18 1.39 13.03
N PRO A 31 -11.27 1.62 14.01
CA PRO A 31 -11.38 2.80 14.85
C PRO A 31 -11.44 4.02 13.94
N GLY A 32 -12.39 4.92 14.19
CA GLY A 32 -12.70 6.03 13.32
C GLY A 32 -11.52 6.98 13.15
N ILE A 33 -10.76 6.82 12.08
CA ILE A 33 -9.83 7.81 11.58
C ILE A 33 -10.68 8.84 10.83
N GLN A 34 -11.07 9.88 11.52
CA GLN A 34 -11.57 11.10 10.88
C GLN A 34 -10.36 11.97 10.54
N ALA A 35 -9.63 11.62 9.50
CA ALA A 35 -8.73 12.56 8.86
C ALA A 35 -9.60 13.52 8.02
N ALA A 36 -9.89 14.67 8.56
CA ALA A 36 -10.55 15.73 7.82
C ALA A 36 -9.52 16.36 6.86
N VAL A 37 -9.44 15.83 5.65
CA VAL A 37 -8.85 16.55 4.52
C VAL A 37 -9.99 17.25 3.79
N PRO A 38 -9.87 18.56 3.48
CA PRO A 38 -10.90 19.24 2.72
C PRO A 38 -11.03 18.63 1.32
N GLY A 39 -12.02 17.78 1.10
CA GLY A 39 -12.38 17.30 -0.23
C GLY A 39 -12.84 15.85 -0.34
N ILE A 40 -12.15 14.86 0.19
CA ILE A 40 -12.53 13.45 0.09
C ILE A 40 -12.36 12.77 1.43
N VAL A 41 -13.45 12.57 2.16
CA VAL A 41 -13.48 11.63 3.28
C VAL A 41 -13.66 10.24 2.69
N ALA A 42 -12.58 9.52 2.48
CA ALA A 42 -12.64 8.13 2.01
C ALA A 42 -13.26 7.27 3.12
N ALA A 43 -14.38 6.62 2.81
CA ALA A 43 -14.94 5.59 3.68
C ALA A 43 -14.30 4.24 3.34
N PRO A 44 -14.13 3.33 4.32
CA PRO A 44 -13.66 1.98 4.04
C PRO A 44 -14.56 1.27 3.02
N ILE A 45 -13.94 0.61 2.05
CA ILE A 45 -14.61 -0.15 0.99
C ILE A 45 -14.43 -1.63 1.29
N SER A 46 -15.53 -2.37 1.38
CA SER A 46 -15.51 -3.82 1.59
C SER A 46 -15.47 -4.56 0.25
N LEU A 47 -14.46 -5.42 0.07
CA LEU A 47 -14.29 -6.32 -1.07
C LEU A 47 -14.27 -7.76 -0.53
N GLY A 48 -15.41 -8.44 -0.59
CA GLY A 48 -15.55 -9.71 0.11
C GLY A 48 -15.34 -9.55 1.62
N SER A 49 -14.33 -10.25 2.15
CA SER A 49 -13.92 -10.15 3.56
C SER A 49 -12.82 -9.12 3.82
N ASP A 50 -12.26 -8.54 2.77
CA ASP A 50 -11.27 -7.48 2.88
C ASP A 50 -11.93 -6.10 3.05
N GLN A 51 -11.22 -5.21 3.70
CA GLN A 51 -11.60 -3.80 3.79
C GLN A 51 -10.41 -2.94 3.39
N PHE A 52 -10.68 -1.92 2.58
CA PHE A 52 -9.69 -0.96 2.12
C PHE A 52 -10.11 0.45 2.46
N LEU A 53 -9.23 1.21 3.07
CA LEU A 53 -9.35 2.65 3.20
C LEU A 53 -8.37 3.28 2.21
N PRO A 54 -8.86 3.93 1.14
CA PRO A 54 -8.01 4.66 0.19
C PRO A 54 -7.31 5.85 0.86
N LEU A 55 -6.03 6.03 0.55
CA LEU A 55 -5.16 7.09 1.03
C LEU A 55 -4.63 7.83 -0.21
N PRO A 56 -5.36 8.82 -0.74
CA PRO A 56 -5.12 9.37 -2.06
C PRO A 56 -4.05 10.47 -2.12
N ASP A 57 -3.34 10.69 -1.02
CA ASP A 57 -2.26 11.67 -0.93
C ASP A 57 -1.31 11.37 0.23
N GLY A 58 -0.13 12.00 0.22
CA GLY A 58 0.89 11.78 1.23
C GLY A 58 0.46 12.17 2.64
N ALA A 59 -0.36 13.20 2.81
CA ALA A 59 -0.79 13.63 4.14
C ALA A 59 -1.70 12.59 4.80
N THR A 60 -2.66 12.02 4.06
CA THR A 60 -3.53 10.95 4.54
C THR A 60 -2.77 9.64 4.77
N ALA A 61 -1.81 9.31 3.89
CA ALA A 61 -0.94 8.14 4.05
C ALA A 61 -0.13 8.23 5.36
N PHE A 62 0.54 9.36 5.63
CA PHE A 62 1.33 9.51 6.84
C PHE A 62 0.51 9.59 8.12
N ALA A 63 -0.70 10.13 8.08
CA ALA A 63 -1.63 10.06 9.21
C ALA A 63 -1.99 8.62 9.54
N ALA A 64 -2.30 7.80 8.53
CA ALA A 64 -2.61 6.38 8.70
C ALA A 64 -1.39 5.57 9.17
N ILE A 65 -0.19 5.83 8.65
CA ILE A 65 1.07 5.21 9.08
C ILE A 65 1.33 5.51 10.56
N THR A 66 1.20 6.76 10.97
CA THR A 66 1.39 7.21 12.35
C THR A 66 0.43 6.48 13.31
N ASP A 67 -0.86 6.46 12.99
CA ASP A 67 -1.87 5.75 13.80
C ASP A 67 -1.59 4.25 13.87
N ALA A 68 -1.21 3.63 12.74
CA ALA A 68 -0.90 2.22 12.68
C ALA A 68 0.28 1.85 13.60
N ILE A 69 1.37 2.61 13.58
CA ILE A 69 2.55 2.39 14.44
C ILE A 69 2.21 2.61 15.92
N GLN A 70 1.50 3.70 16.25
CA GLN A 70 1.13 4.02 17.62
C GLN A 70 0.20 2.99 18.25
N SER A 71 -0.70 2.41 17.45
CA SER A 71 -1.67 1.41 17.91
C SER A 71 -1.18 -0.03 17.86
N ALA A 72 0.04 -0.28 17.38
CA ALA A 72 0.66 -1.61 17.33
C ALA A 72 0.80 -2.23 18.73
N ARG A 73 0.54 -3.54 18.84
CA ARG A 73 0.55 -4.28 20.10
C ARG A 73 1.46 -5.50 20.12
N ARG A 74 1.79 -6.09 18.97
CA ARG A 74 2.56 -7.33 18.86
C ARG A 74 3.75 -7.19 17.92
N SER A 75 3.49 -6.75 16.70
CA SER A 75 4.51 -6.69 15.66
C SER A 75 4.31 -5.50 14.71
N ILE A 76 5.40 -5.00 14.22
CA ILE A 76 5.50 -4.08 13.08
C ILE A 76 6.52 -4.66 12.14
N ASP A 77 6.08 -4.98 10.93
CA ASP A 77 6.92 -5.43 9.84
C ASP A 77 6.88 -4.37 8.73
N LEU A 78 8.04 -3.90 8.28
CA LEU A 78 8.13 -2.86 7.26
C LEU A 78 9.20 -3.18 6.22
N GLU A 79 8.92 -2.84 4.97
CA GLU A 79 9.84 -2.95 3.85
C GLU A 79 9.82 -1.65 3.06
N LEU A 80 10.96 -0.95 3.01
CA LEU A 80 11.03 0.40 2.49
C LEU A 80 12.27 0.64 1.63
N TYR A 81 12.06 1.28 0.48
CA TYR A 81 13.12 1.87 -0.32
C TYR A 81 13.77 3.04 0.41
N GLU A 82 13.00 4.08 0.74
CA GLU A 82 13.48 5.33 1.34
C GLU A 82 12.87 5.54 2.73
N PHE A 83 13.72 5.85 3.72
CA PHE A 83 13.32 6.13 5.08
C PHE A 83 14.11 7.31 5.67
N GLN A 84 13.51 8.50 5.69
CA GLN A 84 14.13 9.74 6.16
C GLN A 84 13.26 10.49 7.20
N ARG A 85 12.16 9.88 7.65
CA ARG A 85 11.22 10.45 8.61
C ARG A 85 11.67 10.14 10.04
N GLN A 86 12.37 11.10 10.67
CA GLN A 86 12.83 10.98 12.06
C GLN A 86 11.68 10.79 13.06
N ASP A 87 10.55 11.45 12.82
CA ASP A 87 9.34 11.29 13.63
C ASP A 87 8.81 9.86 13.61
N LEU A 88 8.82 9.19 12.46
CA LEU A 88 8.40 7.80 12.35
C LEU A 88 9.44 6.83 12.95
N ALA A 89 10.74 7.14 12.84
CA ALA A 89 11.78 6.36 13.52
C ALA A 89 11.58 6.38 15.03
N GLY A 90 11.30 7.55 15.60
CA GLY A 90 10.97 7.67 17.03
C GLY A 90 9.75 6.84 17.43
N LEU A 91 8.67 6.86 16.63
CA LEU A 91 7.47 6.07 16.90
C LEU A 91 7.74 4.55 16.82
N LEU A 92 8.60 4.09 15.91
CA LEU A 92 9.00 2.68 15.81
C LEU A 92 9.82 2.25 17.04
N LEU A 93 10.73 3.10 17.51
CA LEU A 93 11.49 2.85 18.76
C LEU A 93 10.57 2.86 19.97
N ASP A 94 9.67 3.84 20.09
CA ASP A 94 8.65 3.86 21.14
C ASP A 94 7.78 2.58 21.14
N ALA A 95 7.44 2.06 19.95
CA ALA A 95 6.71 0.80 19.83
C ALA A 95 7.57 -0.37 20.33
N HIS A 96 8.85 -0.42 19.97
CA HIS A 96 9.80 -1.42 20.46
C HIS A 96 9.92 -1.38 21.99
N ASP A 97 10.04 -0.20 22.59
CA ASP A 97 10.10 -0.01 24.03
C ASP A 97 8.82 -0.47 24.76
N ARG A 98 7.68 -0.41 24.09
CA ARG A 98 6.42 -1.00 24.57
C ARG A 98 6.37 -2.53 24.47
N GLY A 99 7.40 -3.18 23.91
CA GLY A 99 7.49 -4.63 23.72
C GLY A 99 6.94 -5.13 22.39
N VAL A 100 6.68 -4.23 21.42
CA VAL A 100 6.29 -4.59 20.05
C VAL A 100 7.54 -5.07 19.29
N SER A 101 7.44 -6.21 18.60
CA SER A 101 8.52 -6.68 17.72
C SER A 101 8.58 -5.80 16.48
N VAL A 102 9.71 -5.17 16.21
CA VAL A 102 9.92 -4.35 15.00
C VAL A 102 10.92 -5.04 14.08
N THR A 103 10.48 -5.43 12.88
CA THR A 103 11.32 -6.04 11.84
C THR A 103 11.25 -5.21 10.56
N ALA A 104 12.40 -4.88 9.99
CA ALA A 104 12.49 -4.07 8.79
C ALA A 104 13.35 -4.74 7.71
N ILE A 105 12.94 -4.57 6.45
CA ILE A 105 13.76 -4.83 5.26
C ILE A 105 14.06 -3.47 4.61
N LYS A 106 15.33 -3.22 4.31
CA LYS A 106 15.80 -1.97 3.71
C LYS A 106 16.45 -2.20 2.37
N ASP A 107 16.32 -1.24 1.47
CA ASP A 107 17.20 -1.14 0.30
C ASP A 107 18.61 -0.72 0.75
N PRO A 108 19.65 -1.50 0.48
CA PRO A 108 21.02 -1.16 0.89
C PRO A 108 21.68 -0.07 0.01
N THR A 109 21.08 0.30 -1.12
CA THR A 109 21.62 1.31 -2.03
C THR A 109 21.14 2.72 -1.69
N GLU A 110 19.99 2.86 -1.01
CA GLU A 110 19.46 4.15 -0.59
C GLU A 110 20.26 4.73 0.58
N ARG A 111 21.18 5.64 0.25
CA ARG A 111 22.19 6.13 1.20
C ARG A 111 21.65 7.16 2.18
N SER A 112 20.64 7.91 1.78
CA SER A 112 20.06 8.97 2.62
C SER A 112 19.32 8.41 3.83
N SER A 113 18.84 7.17 3.75
CA SER A 113 18.14 6.45 4.82
C SER A 113 19.08 5.79 5.84
N ARG A 114 20.39 5.76 5.58
CA ARG A 114 21.35 4.96 6.36
C ARG A 114 21.36 5.30 7.86
N SER A 115 21.29 6.58 8.20
CA SER A 115 21.36 7.02 9.61
C SER A 115 20.17 6.51 10.41
N LEU A 116 18.96 6.58 9.85
CA LEU A 116 17.76 6.11 10.54
C LEU A 116 17.69 4.58 10.65
N TRP A 117 18.16 3.86 9.64
CA TRP A 117 18.29 2.41 9.74
C TRP A 117 19.27 2.00 10.84
N THR A 118 20.42 2.69 10.97
CA THR A 118 21.37 2.46 12.06
C THR A 118 20.76 2.78 13.42
N GLU A 119 20.02 3.89 13.54
CA GLU A 119 19.31 4.28 14.77
C GLU A 119 18.30 3.19 15.20
N LEU A 120 17.52 2.65 14.27
CA LEU A 120 16.60 1.55 14.56
C LEU A 120 17.33 0.27 15.01
N GLU A 121 18.44 -0.10 14.34
CA GLU A 121 19.27 -1.26 14.70
C GLU A 121 19.85 -1.09 16.13
N GLU A 122 20.40 0.07 16.45
CA GLU A 122 20.96 0.40 17.77
C GLU A 122 19.86 0.43 18.85
N GLY A 123 18.64 0.83 18.48
CA GLY A 123 17.47 0.82 19.35
C GLY A 123 16.80 -0.55 19.51
N GLY A 124 17.36 -1.61 18.92
CA GLY A 124 16.93 -3.01 19.14
C GLY A 124 15.96 -3.55 18.08
N ALA A 125 15.58 -2.77 17.06
CA ALA A 125 14.81 -3.29 15.94
C ALA A 125 15.65 -4.25 15.09
N ARG A 126 14.99 -5.24 14.50
CA ARG A 126 15.64 -6.16 13.57
C ARG A 126 15.61 -5.58 12.16
N VAL A 127 16.74 -5.12 11.65
CA VAL A 127 16.86 -4.56 10.30
C VAL A 127 17.70 -5.45 9.41
N LEU A 128 17.17 -5.81 8.23
CA LEU A 128 17.85 -6.64 7.23
C LEU A 128 17.96 -5.86 5.92
N ALA A 129 19.00 -6.17 5.15
CA ALA A 129 19.16 -5.62 3.82
C ALA A 129 18.57 -6.57 2.78
N PHE A 130 17.71 -6.07 1.89
CA PHE A 130 17.25 -6.85 0.75
C PHE A 130 18.45 -7.22 -0.15
N PRO A 131 18.56 -8.47 -0.65
CA PRO A 131 19.65 -8.88 -1.52
C PRO A 131 19.45 -8.28 -2.92
N ILE A 132 20.19 -7.24 -3.23
CA ILE A 132 20.14 -6.59 -4.54
C ILE A 132 21.29 -7.02 -5.42
N GLU A 133 21.00 -7.16 -6.71
CA GLU A 133 22.00 -7.30 -7.76
C GLU A 133 22.40 -5.91 -8.30
N ARG A 134 23.42 -5.89 -9.14
CA ARG A 134 23.87 -4.65 -9.78
C ARG A 134 22.73 -3.98 -10.56
N LEU A 135 22.50 -2.68 -10.33
CA LEU A 135 21.46 -1.87 -11.00
C LEU A 135 20.02 -2.27 -10.65
N THR A 136 19.82 -2.91 -9.52
CA THR A 136 18.49 -3.17 -8.97
C THR A 136 18.31 -2.41 -7.67
N ILE A 137 17.07 -2.19 -7.29
CA ILE A 137 16.68 -1.65 -5.99
C ILE A 137 15.52 -2.46 -5.42
N ASP A 138 15.42 -2.49 -4.12
CA ASP A 138 14.20 -2.86 -3.43
C ASP A 138 13.33 -1.61 -3.30
N HIS A 139 12.26 -1.56 -4.09
CA HIS A 139 11.43 -0.37 -4.22
C HIS A 139 10.05 -0.54 -3.57
N VAL A 140 9.88 -1.56 -2.75
CA VAL A 140 8.65 -1.83 -1.99
C VAL A 140 8.39 -0.73 -0.96
N LYS A 141 7.11 -0.46 -0.66
CA LYS A 141 6.62 0.39 0.41
C LYS A 141 5.47 -0.33 1.10
N LEU A 142 5.82 -1.07 2.15
CA LEU A 142 4.90 -1.92 2.88
C LEU A 142 5.08 -1.74 4.38
N LEU A 143 3.99 -1.53 5.09
CA LEU A 143 3.90 -1.56 6.54
C LEU A 143 2.84 -2.58 6.93
N ILE A 144 3.18 -3.55 7.75
CA ILE A 144 2.24 -4.53 8.33
C ILE A 144 2.26 -4.37 9.85
N VAL A 145 1.08 -4.32 10.45
CA VAL A 145 0.91 -4.20 11.91
C VAL A 145 0.06 -5.33 12.44
N ASP A 146 0.62 -6.06 13.41
CA ASP A 146 -0.04 -7.14 14.15
C ASP A 146 -0.58 -8.28 13.25
N ASP A 147 -0.06 -8.46 12.02
CA ASP A 147 -0.57 -9.37 10.97
C ASP A 147 -2.07 -9.14 10.65
N ALA A 148 -2.59 -7.97 10.96
CA ALA A 148 -4.02 -7.66 10.89
C ALA A 148 -4.34 -6.45 10.02
N ARG A 149 -3.37 -5.57 9.82
CA ARG A 149 -3.49 -4.35 9.01
C ARG A 149 -2.24 -4.18 8.18
N ALA A 150 -2.41 -3.66 6.97
CA ALA A 150 -1.28 -3.28 6.14
C ALA A 150 -1.52 -1.94 5.45
N ILE A 151 -0.46 -1.13 5.30
CA ILE A 151 -0.45 0.04 4.43
C ILE A 151 0.52 -0.28 3.30
N VAL A 152 0.03 -0.14 2.06
CA VAL A 152 0.76 -0.47 0.85
C VAL A 152 0.38 0.49 -0.27
N GLY A 153 1.36 0.86 -1.10
CA GLY A 153 1.18 1.76 -2.23
C GLY A 153 2.48 2.31 -2.77
N GLY A 154 2.47 3.59 -3.18
CA GLY A 154 3.59 4.26 -3.81
C GLY A 154 4.46 5.12 -2.90
N ILE A 155 3.97 5.49 -1.70
CA ILE A 155 4.57 6.56 -0.89
C ILE A 155 5.91 6.15 -0.27
N ASN A 156 6.97 6.86 -0.58
CA ASN A 156 8.25 6.78 0.15
C ASN A 156 8.13 7.43 1.54
N TRP A 157 8.97 7.01 2.49
CA TRP A 157 9.06 7.68 3.79
C TRP A 157 10.19 8.73 3.81
N GLY A 158 10.28 9.50 2.73
CA GLY A 158 11.20 10.61 2.56
C GLY A 158 10.76 11.87 3.31
N THR A 159 11.68 12.81 3.49
CA THR A 159 11.45 14.06 4.24
C THR A 159 10.28 14.89 3.67
N HIS A 160 10.11 14.93 2.36
CA HIS A 160 9.08 15.71 1.66
C HIS A 160 7.93 14.85 1.11
N SER A 161 7.97 13.53 1.33
CA SER A 161 6.99 12.60 0.73
C SER A 161 5.55 12.84 1.18
N SER A 162 5.34 13.50 2.33
CA SER A 162 4.00 13.90 2.76
C SER A 162 3.35 14.97 1.85
N LEU A 163 4.13 15.63 1.01
CA LEU A 163 3.64 16.59 0.01
C LEU A 163 3.32 15.91 -1.33
N ASN A 164 3.82 14.69 -1.55
CA ASN A 164 3.65 13.99 -2.82
C ASN A 164 2.20 13.56 -3.03
N HIS A 165 1.81 13.58 -4.29
CA HIS A 165 0.61 12.95 -4.77
C HIS A 165 0.93 11.48 -5.08
N ASP A 166 0.41 10.60 -4.26
CA ASP A 166 0.56 9.15 -4.34
C ASP A 166 -0.76 8.45 -4.05
N PHE A 167 -0.86 7.17 -4.37
CA PHE A 167 -2.00 6.33 -4.05
C PHE A 167 -1.57 5.15 -3.18
N ASP A 168 -2.11 5.12 -1.98
CA ASP A 168 -1.89 4.08 -1.00
C ASP A 168 -3.22 3.57 -0.45
N VAL A 169 -3.19 2.46 0.25
CA VAL A 169 -4.35 1.94 0.97
C VAL A 169 -3.95 1.43 2.34
N LEU A 170 -4.85 1.61 3.32
CA LEU A 170 -4.87 0.81 4.53
C LEU A 170 -5.82 -0.37 4.31
N ALA A 171 -5.28 -1.57 4.37
CA ALA A 171 -6.00 -2.82 4.15
C ALA A 171 -6.15 -3.62 5.44
N THR A 172 -7.29 -4.32 5.59
CA THR A 172 -7.54 -5.34 6.63
C THR A 172 -8.24 -6.54 6.00
N GLY A 173 -8.18 -7.70 6.66
CA GLY A 173 -8.81 -8.92 6.18
C GLY A 173 -7.82 -9.89 5.51
N PRO A 174 -8.30 -10.87 4.74
CA PRO A 174 -7.48 -11.92 4.12
C PRO A 174 -6.33 -11.43 3.23
N VAL A 175 -6.46 -10.27 2.57
CA VAL A 175 -5.40 -9.68 1.75
C VAL A 175 -4.12 -9.45 2.56
N VAL A 176 -4.25 -9.12 3.86
CA VAL A 176 -3.09 -8.92 4.74
C VAL A 176 -2.25 -10.18 4.84
N ALA A 177 -2.85 -11.37 4.86
CA ALA A 177 -2.12 -12.64 4.86
C ALA A 177 -1.25 -12.83 3.60
N ASN A 178 -1.71 -12.33 2.43
CA ASN A 178 -0.90 -12.34 1.21
C ASN A 178 0.25 -11.32 1.27
N LEU A 179 0.04 -10.16 1.88
CA LEU A 179 1.10 -9.17 2.12
C LEU A 179 2.13 -9.67 3.13
N VAL A 180 1.68 -10.31 4.24
CA VAL A 180 2.56 -11.03 5.18
C VAL A 180 3.37 -12.10 4.45
N ARG A 181 2.73 -12.85 3.55
CA ARG A 181 3.43 -13.85 2.74
C ARG A 181 4.56 -13.24 1.90
N VAL A 182 4.32 -12.09 1.24
CA VAL A 182 5.36 -11.38 0.47
C VAL A 182 6.50 -10.99 1.39
N PHE A 183 6.21 -10.28 2.47
CA PHE A 183 7.22 -9.86 3.45
C PHE A 183 8.05 -11.04 3.99
N GLN A 184 7.42 -12.19 4.29
CA GLN A 184 8.13 -13.39 4.76
C GLN A 184 8.99 -14.02 3.65
N GLN A 185 8.58 -13.94 2.38
CA GLN A 185 9.43 -14.35 1.25
C GLN A 185 10.67 -13.45 1.14
N ASP A 186 10.50 -12.15 1.32
CA ASP A 186 11.59 -11.18 1.22
C ASP A 186 12.53 -11.27 2.43
N LEU A 187 12.01 -11.56 3.62
CA LEU A 187 12.82 -11.94 4.79
C LEU A 187 13.67 -13.17 4.53
N ALA A 188 13.12 -14.21 3.88
CA ALA A 188 13.86 -15.40 3.52
C ALA A 188 14.98 -15.08 2.51
N LEU A 189 14.68 -14.23 1.51
CA LEU A 189 15.69 -13.73 0.56
C LEU A 189 16.80 -12.93 1.26
N ALA A 190 16.43 -12.12 2.26
CA ALA A 190 17.38 -11.38 3.11
C ALA A 190 18.18 -12.29 4.09
N GLY A 191 17.98 -13.60 4.02
CA GLY A 191 18.75 -14.60 4.81
C GLY A 191 18.20 -14.87 6.21
N ALA A 192 17.00 -14.39 6.52
CA ALA A 192 16.36 -14.65 7.80
C ALA A 192 15.61 -15.99 7.81
N PRO A 193 15.71 -16.79 8.87
CA PRO A 193 14.81 -17.92 9.06
C PRO A 193 13.39 -17.42 9.26
N THR A 194 12.46 -17.94 8.48
CA THR A 194 11.07 -17.54 8.50
C THR A 194 10.12 -18.65 8.04
N ILE A 195 8.84 -18.51 8.32
CA ILE A 195 7.78 -19.40 7.83
C ILE A 195 6.93 -18.62 6.83
N ILE A 196 6.97 -19.05 5.58
CA ILE A 196 6.18 -18.43 4.52
C ILE A 196 4.75 -19.02 4.57
N PRO A 197 3.72 -18.20 4.85
CA PRO A 197 2.34 -18.68 4.84
C PRO A 197 1.92 -19.16 3.45
N PRO A 198 0.91 -20.05 3.33
CA PRO A 198 0.35 -20.42 2.04
C PRO A 198 -0.31 -19.19 1.38
N ALA A 199 -0.34 -19.18 0.04
CA ALA A 199 -1.08 -18.15 -0.68
C ALA A 199 -2.59 -18.28 -0.39
N ALA A 200 -3.26 -17.16 -0.18
CA ALA A 200 -4.71 -17.07 -0.10
C ALA A 200 -5.23 -16.45 -1.42
N PRO A 201 -5.63 -17.28 -2.42
CA PRO A 201 -6.05 -16.74 -3.70
C PRO A 201 -7.34 -15.91 -3.55
N ASP A 202 -7.35 -14.72 -4.12
CA ASP A 202 -8.52 -13.87 -4.22
C ASP A 202 -8.73 -13.47 -5.69
N ARG A 203 -10.00 -13.40 -6.11
CA ARG A 203 -10.37 -12.99 -7.47
C ARG A 203 -10.58 -11.48 -7.60
N LEU A 204 -10.86 -10.80 -6.49
CA LEU A 204 -11.09 -9.37 -6.44
C LEU A 204 -9.81 -8.60 -6.20
N VAL A 205 -8.88 -9.19 -5.40
CA VAL A 205 -7.64 -8.54 -5.00
C VAL A 205 -6.46 -9.48 -5.24
N GLN A 206 -5.50 -9.02 -6.03
CA GLN A 206 -4.26 -9.74 -6.28
C GLN A 206 -3.09 -8.90 -5.76
N VAL A 207 -2.21 -9.53 -4.97
CA VAL A 207 -0.93 -8.97 -4.57
C VAL A 207 0.11 -9.42 -5.58
N LEU A 208 0.73 -8.49 -6.27
CA LEU A 208 1.65 -8.72 -7.36
C LEU A 208 3.05 -8.23 -6.99
N VAL A 209 4.05 -9.03 -7.31
CA VAL A 209 5.46 -8.65 -7.13
C VAL A 209 6.24 -8.86 -8.44
N THR A 210 7.32 -8.12 -8.62
CA THR A 210 8.21 -8.31 -9.77
C THR A 210 9.20 -9.46 -9.58
N ARG A 211 9.40 -9.93 -8.35
CA ARG A 211 10.30 -11.03 -8.03
C ARG A 211 9.64 -12.07 -7.11
N PRO A 212 9.62 -13.33 -7.53
CA PRO A 212 10.10 -13.86 -8.81
C PRO A 212 9.10 -13.59 -9.95
N GLY A 213 9.59 -13.16 -11.11
CA GLY A 213 8.79 -13.06 -12.34
C GLY A 213 8.57 -11.61 -12.82
N ASP A 214 7.49 -11.43 -13.57
CA ASP A 214 7.08 -10.16 -14.18
C ASP A 214 5.55 -9.90 -14.01
N ALA A 215 5.00 -10.35 -12.89
CA ALA A 215 3.56 -10.36 -12.66
C ALA A 215 2.91 -8.97 -12.82
N ILE A 216 3.57 -7.90 -12.38
CA ILE A 216 3.04 -6.53 -12.50
C ILE A 216 2.95 -6.10 -13.96
N ARG A 217 4.01 -6.31 -14.76
CA ARG A 217 3.96 -5.98 -16.21
C ARG A 217 2.90 -6.81 -16.93
N ALA A 218 2.83 -8.11 -16.65
CA ALA A 218 1.85 -8.99 -17.25
C ALA A 218 0.41 -8.53 -16.94
N ALA A 219 0.14 -8.13 -15.70
CA ALA A 219 -1.15 -7.58 -15.27
C ALA A 219 -1.47 -6.26 -15.98
N ALA A 220 -0.52 -5.32 -16.05
CA ALA A 220 -0.69 -4.06 -16.77
C ALA A 220 -1.02 -4.28 -18.25
N LEU A 221 -0.26 -5.13 -18.94
CA LEU A 221 -0.49 -5.44 -20.35
C LEU A 221 -1.83 -6.17 -20.58
N ALA A 222 -2.20 -7.08 -19.68
CA ALA A 222 -3.49 -7.79 -19.75
C ALA A 222 -4.67 -6.81 -19.56
N ALA A 223 -4.59 -5.90 -18.58
CA ALA A 223 -5.61 -4.90 -18.32
C ALA A 223 -5.75 -3.91 -19.50
N ILE A 224 -4.63 -3.43 -20.08
CA ILE A 224 -4.63 -2.58 -21.27
C ILE A 224 -5.26 -3.30 -22.48
N ALA A 225 -4.92 -4.57 -22.68
CA ALA A 225 -5.48 -5.36 -23.78
C ALA A 225 -6.98 -5.65 -23.62
N ALA A 226 -7.43 -5.84 -22.38
CA ALA A 226 -8.83 -6.13 -22.06
C ALA A 226 -9.73 -4.88 -22.09
N ALA A 227 -9.18 -3.68 -21.85
CA ALA A 227 -9.93 -2.43 -21.80
C ALA A 227 -10.70 -2.16 -23.10
N ARG A 228 -11.97 -1.75 -22.93
CA ARG A 228 -12.92 -1.51 -24.03
C ARG A 228 -13.48 -0.09 -24.09
N ARG A 229 -13.42 0.66 -23.00
CA ARG A 229 -13.99 2.00 -22.87
C ARG A 229 -12.97 3.04 -22.49
N THR A 230 -12.31 2.85 -21.34
CA THR A 230 -11.43 3.85 -20.74
C THR A 230 -10.16 3.23 -20.21
N ILE A 231 -9.07 3.98 -20.31
CA ILE A 231 -7.82 3.74 -19.60
C ILE A 231 -7.37 5.09 -19.05
N ASP A 232 -7.27 5.19 -17.74
CA ASP A 232 -6.87 6.36 -17.00
C ASP A 232 -5.60 6.08 -16.23
N ILE A 233 -4.54 6.87 -16.44
CA ILE A 233 -3.20 6.63 -15.85
C ILE A 233 -2.70 7.90 -15.19
N GLU A 234 -2.20 7.77 -13.97
CA GLU A 234 -1.31 8.73 -13.32
C GLU A 234 0.02 8.06 -13.01
N MET A 235 1.10 8.63 -13.53
CA MET A 235 2.38 7.95 -13.48
C MET A 235 3.56 8.89 -13.30
N TYR A 236 4.38 8.61 -12.29
CA TYR A 236 5.66 9.29 -12.10
C TYR A 236 6.58 9.05 -13.29
N VAL A 237 6.86 7.78 -13.63
CA VAL A 237 7.66 7.42 -14.82
C VAL A 237 6.93 6.40 -15.69
N LEU A 238 6.54 6.80 -16.89
CA LEU A 238 5.96 5.96 -17.94
C LEU A 238 6.92 5.88 -19.14
N SER A 239 7.69 4.80 -19.23
CA SER A 239 8.71 4.67 -20.29
C SER A 239 8.94 3.22 -20.77
N ASP A 240 8.13 2.25 -20.33
CA ASP A 240 8.20 0.88 -20.86
C ASP A 240 7.57 0.82 -22.24
N VAL A 241 8.36 0.33 -23.20
CA VAL A 241 7.96 0.29 -24.63
C VAL A 241 6.74 -0.60 -24.85
N LEU A 242 6.68 -1.77 -24.20
CA LEU A 242 5.55 -2.70 -24.38
C LEU A 242 4.25 -2.10 -23.86
N VAL A 243 4.30 -1.40 -22.74
CA VAL A 243 3.13 -0.69 -22.18
C VAL A 243 2.72 0.45 -23.09
N THR A 244 3.70 1.26 -23.57
CA THR A 244 3.41 2.36 -24.51
C THR A 244 2.76 1.85 -25.79
N ASP A 245 3.29 0.78 -26.40
CA ASP A 245 2.72 0.13 -27.58
C ASP A 245 1.31 -0.41 -27.32
N GLY A 246 1.08 -1.00 -26.14
CA GLY A 246 -0.23 -1.46 -25.69
C GLY A 246 -1.27 -0.33 -25.61
N LEU A 247 -0.88 0.81 -25.04
CA LEU A 247 -1.73 2.01 -24.94
C LEU A 247 -2.05 2.62 -26.31
N VAL A 248 -1.05 2.69 -27.20
CA VAL A 248 -1.25 3.08 -28.62
C VAL A 248 -2.28 2.15 -29.28
N ALA A 249 -2.10 0.84 -29.13
CA ALA A 249 -3.05 -0.13 -29.69
C ALA A 249 -4.45 0.02 -29.08
N ALA A 250 -4.57 0.33 -27.80
CA ALA A 250 -5.86 0.61 -27.15
C ALA A 250 -6.53 1.86 -27.72
N ALA A 251 -5.79 2.98 -27.89
CA ALA A 251 -6.29 4.19 -28.52
C ALA A 251 -6.78 3.92 -29.97
N HIS A 252 -6.02 3.15 -30.75
CA HIS A 252 -6.43 2.76 -32.11
C HIS A 252 -7.66 1.83 -32.14
N ARG A 253 -7.95 1.10 -31.05
CA ARG A 253 -9.20 0.32 -30.89
C ARG A 253 -10.39 1.22 -30.54
N GLY A 254 -10.19 2.51 -30.29
CA GLY A 254 -11.22 3.45 -29.87
C GLY A 254 -11.42 3.56 -28.37
N VAL A 255 -10.52 2.98 -27.57
CA VAL A 255 -10.51 3.15 -26.10
C VAL A 255 -10.08 4.59 -25.80
N GLN A 256 -10.81 5.26 -24.91
CA GLN A 256 -10.44 6.59 -24.43
C GLN A 256 -9.24 6.46 -23.47
N VAL A 257 -8.07 6.88 -23.89
CA VAL A 257 -6.84 6.84 -23.08
C VAL A 257 -6.51 8.23 -22.58
N ARG A 258 -6.45 8.40 -21.26
CA ARG A 258 -6.01 9.63 -20.57
C ARG A 258 -4.80 9.33 -19.71
N VAL A 259 -3.79 10.18 -19.75
CA VAL A 259 -2.54 10.00 -19.00
C VAL A 259 -2.11 11.32 -18.38
N ILE A 260 -1.85 11.32 -17.08
CA ILE A 260 -1.19 12.42 -16.37
C ILE A 260 0.23 11.96 -16.01
N LEU A 261 1.22 12.77 -16.33
CA LEU A 261 2.63 12.46 -16.10
C LEU A 261 3.30 13.53 -15.26
N ASP A 262 4.26 13.12 -14.45
CA ASP A 262 5.11 14.04 -13.70
C ASP A 262 6.00 14.85 -14.67
N PRO A 263 5.98 16.19 -14.60
CA PRO A 263 6.76 17.05 -15.51
C PRO A 263 8.25 17.04 -15.22
N THR A 264 8.68 16.60 -14.04
CA THR A 264 10.09 16.58 -13.64
C THR A 264 10.85 15.37 -14.21
N GLN A 265 10.12 14.40 -14.80
CA GLN A 265 10.70 13.16 -15.31
C GLN A 265 10.97 13.23 -16.82
N PRO A 266 12.23 13.48 -17.26
CA PRO A 266 12.55 13.61 -18.69
C PRO A 266 12.29 12.33 -19.48
N GLN A 267 12.24 11.16 -18.82
CA GLN A 267 11.93 9.87 -19.44
C GLN A 267 10.51 9.83 -20.01
N ASN A 268 9.60 10.69 -19.52
CA ASN A 268 8.21 10.75 -19.98
C ASN A 268 8.06 11.38 -21.36
N ALA A 269 8.99 12.24 -21.80
CA ALA A 269 8.86 13.05 -23.02
C ALA A 269 8.63 12.21 -24.29
N GLY A 270 9.35 11.08 -24.43
CA GLY A 270 9.19 10.19 -25.57
C GLY A 270 7.81 9.54 -25.60
N THR A 271 7.37 9.03 -24.47
CA THR A 271 6.06 8.40 -24.31
C THR A 271 4.91 9.37 -24.56
N MET A 272 5.00 10.62 -24.04
CA MET A 272 4.02 11.67 -24.31
C MET A 272 3.83 11.89 -25.82
N THR A 273 4.94 12.05 -26.55
CA THR A 273 4.91 12.30 -28.02
C THR A 273 4.22 11.14 -28.74
N VAL A 274 4.55 9.90 -28.39
CA VAL A 274 4.00 8.69 -29.02
C VAL A 274 2.50 8.55 -28.72
N LEU A 275 2.09 8.70 -27.46
CA LEU A 275 0.71 8.58 -27.05
C LEU A 275 -0.19 9.68 -27.63
N ALA A 276 0.28 10.93 -27.60
CA ALA A 276 -0.45 12.06 -28.21
C ALA A 276 -0.61 11.86 -29.74
N GLY A 277 0.43 11.36 -30.41
CA GLY A 277 0.38 11.02 -31.84
C GLY A 277 -0.62 9.89 -32.17
N ALA A 278 -0.92 9.02 -31.23
CA ALA A 278 -1.93 7.96 -31.35
C ALA A 278 -3.36 8.40 -30.96
N GLY A 279 -3.56 9.66 -30.56
CA GLY A 279 -4.85 10.21 -30.17
C GLY A 279 -5.21 10.03 -28.69
N ALA A 280 -4.28 9.59 -27.84
CA ALA A 280 -4.46 9.62 -26.41
C ALA A 280 -4.37 11.07 -25.88
N ALA A 281 -5.16 11.39 -24.86
CA ALA A 281 -5.09 12.65 -24.16
C ALA A 281 -4.00 12.57 -23.08
N VAL A 282 -2.93 13.37 -23.22
CA VAL A 282 -1.81 13.37 -22.28
C VAL A 282 -1.68 14.76 -21.65
N ARG A 283 -1.52 14.83 -20.35
CA ARG A 283 -1.33 16.06 -19.58
C ARG A 283 -0.12 15.95 -18.66
N LEU A 284 0.45 17.10 -18.33
CA LEU A 284 1.45 17.21 -17.27
C LEU A 284 0.78 17.64 -15.98
N TYR A 285 1.14 16.98 -14.89
CA TYR A 285 0.64 17.32 -13.56
C TYR A 285 0.99 18.76 -13.21
N ASN A 286 0.01 19.48 -12.69
CA ASN A 286 0.21 20.86 -12.26
C ASN A 286 0.66 20.88 -10.79
N GLN A 287 1.97 20.83 -10.60
CA GLN A 287 2.59 20.78 -9.29
C GLN A 287 2.37 22.08 -8.50
N ALA A 288 2.08 21.93 -7.21
CA ALA A 288 2.02 23.03 -6.25
C ALA A 288 3.27 23.00 -5.35
N GLY A 289 4.18 23.94 -5.53
CA GLY A 289 5.42 23.99 -4.73
C GLY A 289 6.34 22.80 -4.98
N ASP A 290 6.69 22.07 -3.89
CA ASP A 290 7.58 20.90 -3.93
C ASP A 290 6.82 19.58 -4.10
N GLU A 291 5.52 19.60 -4.39
CA GLU A 291 4.71 18.41 -4.65
C GLU A 291 5.16 17.70 -5.92
N LEU A 292 5.29 16.37 -5.87
CA LEU A 292 5.53 15.53 -7.05
C LEU A 292 4.29 14.68 -7.32
N LEU A 293 3.97 14.47 -8.59
CA LEU A 293 3.11 13.35 -8.99
C LEU A 293 3.94 12.08 -8.88
N HIS A 294 3.96 11.48 -7.69
CA HIS A 294 4.71 10.26 -7.48
C HIS A 294 3.86 8.99 -7.65
N ALA A 295 2.62 9.13 -8.12
CA ALA A 295 1.65 8.06 -8.35
C ALA A 295 2.15 7.00 -9.36
N LYS A 296 1.71 5.77 -9.15
CA LYS A 296 1.85 4.63 -10.07
C LYS A 296 0.49 3.95 -10.13
N LEU A 297 -0.40 4.53 -10.93
CA LEU A 297 -1.81 4.18 -11.00
C LEU A 297 -2.25 3.95 -12.44
N GLY A 298 -2.97 2.85 -12.67
CA GLY A 298 -3.76 2.60 -13.87
C GLY A 298 -5.17 2.16 -13.50
N ILE A 299 -6.19 2.79 -14.12
CA ILE A 299 -7.60 2.47 -13.97
C ILE A 299 -8.14 2.06 -15.34
N PHE A 300 -8.83 0.93 -15.40
CA PHE A 300 -9.30 0.34 -16.65
C PHE A 300 -10.83 0.11 -16.58
N ASP A 301 -11.56 0.63 -17.55
CA ASP A 301 -13.02 0.49 -17.69
C ASP A 301 -13.83 0.86 -16.42
N ASP A 302 -13.28 1.69 -15.54
CA ASP A 302 -13.86 2.13 -14.26
C ASP A 302 -14.12 1.01 -13.24
N ASP A 303 -13.54 -0.17 -13.42
CA ASP A 303 -13.77 -1.32 -12.54
C ASP A 303 -12.50 -2.09 -12.12
N THR A 304 -11.39 -1.85 -12.78
CA THR A 304 -10.11 -2.50 -12.50
C THR A 304 -9.05 -1.44 -12.20
N VAL A 305 -8.32 -1.61 -11.10
CA VAL A 305 -7.27 -0.69 -10.66
C VAL A 305 -5.98 -1.46 -10.42
N LEU A 306 -4.89 -1.01 -11.02
CA LEU A 306 -3.53 -1.46 -10.75
C LEU A 306 -2.74 -0.29 -10.16
N PHE A 307 -2.21 -0.45 -8.96
CA PHE A 307 -1.43 0.60 -8.29
C PHE A 307 -0.44 0.00 -7.29
N GLY A 308 0.59 0.76 -6.96
CA GLY A 308 1.59 0.35 -5.97
C GLY A 308 2.91 1.10 -6.11
N SER A 309 4.01 0.38 -5.97
CA SER A 309 5.35 0.98 -6.01
C SER A 309 5.93 1.08 -7.43
N CYS A 310 5.42 0.29 -8.39
CA CYS A 310 6.06 0.05 -9.67
C CYS A 310 5.87 1.19 -10.66
N ASN A 311 6.92 1.95 -10.95
CA ASN A 311 6.96 2.81 -12.12
C ASN A 311 6.85 1.96 -13.39
N TRP A 312 6.01 2.38 -14.35
CA TRP A 312 5.83 1.65 -15.61
C TRP A 312 7.00 1.93 -16.56
N SER A 313 8.16 1.51 -16.10
CA SER A 313 9.44 1.62 -16.78
C SER A 313 10.10 0.25 -16.93
N ARG A 314 11.08 0.14 -17.81
CA ARG A 314 11.85 -1.11 -17.93
C ARG A 314 12.49 -1.52 -16.60
N SER A 315 13.02 -0.57 -15.83
CA SER A 315 13.65 -0.88 -14.54
C SER A 315 12.62 -1.33 -13.52
N GLY A 316 11.48 -0.64 -13.40
CA GLY A 316 10.39 -1.03 -12.52
C GLY A 316 9.92 -2.45 -12.80
N PHE A 317 9.62 -2.77 -14.06
CA PHE A 317 9.07 -4.08 -14.38
C PHE A 317 10.06 -5.25 -14.40
N THR A 318 11.36 -5.02 -14.62
CA THR A 318 12.29 -6.13 -14.89
C THR A 318 13.54 -6.20 -14.02
N ARG A 319 13.78 -5.17 -13.22
CA ARG A 319 15.01 -5.08 -12.41
C ARG A 319 14.75 -4.89 -10.94
N ASN A 320 13.89 -3.92 -10.60
CA ASN A 320 13.58 -3.61 -9.23
C ASN A 320 12.75 -4.73 -8.57
N HIS A 321 12.78 -4.77 -7.25
CA HIS A 321 11.76 -5.45 -6.48
C HIS A 321 10.62 -4.46 -6.20
N GLU A 322 9.42 -4.78 -6.65
CA GLU A 322 8.25 -3.91 -6.62
C GLU A 322 7.04 -4.71 -6.10
N LEU A 323 6.08 -4.01 -5.50
CA LEU A 323 4.82 -4.57 -5.02
C LEU A 323 3.65 -3.68 -5.42
N ASP A 324 2.70 -4.26 -6.17
CA ASP A 324 1.46 -3.61 -6.59
C ASP A 324 0.23 -4.44 -6.19
N LEU A 325 -0.90 -3.79 -6.11
CA LEU A 325 -2.22 -4.41 -5.99
C LEU A 325 -2.98 -4.27 -7.30
N LEU A 326 -3.59 -5.37 -7.75
CA LEU A 326 -4.60 -5.37 -8.81
C LEU A 326 -5.96 -5.65 -8.17
N ILE A 327 -6.88 -4.69 -8.27
CA ILE A 327 -8.21 -4.75 -7.64
C ILE A 327 -9.30 -4.67 -8.72
N HIS A 328 -10.25 -5.61 -8.66
CA HIS A 328 -11.40 -5.69 -9.56
C HIS A 328 -12.68 -5.31 -8.79
N ASP A 329 -12.97 -4.03 -8.65
CA ASP A 329 -14.23 -3.52 -8.06
C ASP A 329 -14.49 -2.08 -8.48
N ALA A 330 -15.67 -1.84 -9.07
CA ALA A 330 -16.05 -0.52 -9.57
C ALA A 330 -16.26 0.53 -8.46
N ARG A 331 -16.54 0.14 -7.21
CA ARG A 331 -16.67 1.09 -6.10
C ARG A 331 -15.30 1.59 -5.66
N PHE A 332 -14.33 0.65 -5.59
CA PHE A 332 -12.94 0.98 -5.30
C PHE A 332 -12.37 1.88 -6.39
N SER A 333 -12.53 1.48 -7.64
CA SER A 333 -12.07 2.23 -8.81
C SER A 333 -12.58 3.69 -8.82
N ARG A 334 -13.88 3.90 -8.54
CA ARG A 334 -14.47 5.26 -8.50
C ARG A 334 -13.80 6.19 -7.49
N THR A 335 -13.27 5.67 -6.40
CA THR A 335 -12.60 6.51 -5.40
C THR A 335 -11.30 7.09 -5.93
N PHE A 336 -10.49 6.27 -6.61
CA PHE A 336 -9.25 6.73 -7.24
C PHE A 336 -9.53 7.55 -8.49
N LEU A 337 -10.53 7.16 -9.28
CA LEU A 337 -10.96 7.93 -10.46
C LEU A 337 -11.44 9.33 -10.08
N ALA A 338 -12.16 9.48 -8.95
CA ALA A 338 -12.60 10.78 -8.48
C ALA A 338 -11.43 11.72 -8.14
N ARG A 339 -10.35 11.20 -7.60
CA ARG A 339 -9.11 11.97 -7.38
C ARG A 339 -8.45 12.29 -8.72
N MET A 340 -8.22 11.31 -9.57
CA MET A 340 -7.63 11.49 -10.89
C MET A 340 -8.41 12.53 -11.73
N GLU A 341 -9.74 12.59 -11.63
CA GLU A 341 -10.54 13.60 -12.33
C GLU A 341 -10.23 15.03 -11.86
N GLN A 342 -9.99 15.22 -10.55
CA GLN A 342 -9.55 16.52 -10.02
C GLN A 342 -8.19 16.91 -10.58
N ASP A 343 -7.25 15.95 -10.57
CA ASP A 343 -5.90 16.16 -11.08
C ASP A 343 -5.91 16.40 -12.58
N TRP A 344 -6.78 15.69 -13.32
CA TRP A 344 -7.00 15.93 -14.74
C TRP A 344 -7.49 17.34 -15.04
N LEU A 345 -8.46 17.84 -14.29
CA LEU A 345 -8.99 19.19 -14.45
C LEU A 345 -7.97 20.26 -14.09
N ALA A 346 -7.12 20.00 -13.10
CA ALA A 346 -6.06 20.91 -12.67
C ALA A 346 -4.83 20.90 -13.57
N SER A 347 -4.59 19.79 -14.29
CA SER A 347 -3.41 19.60 -15.15
C SER A 347 -3.54 20.32 -16.49
N GLY A 348 -2.41 20.79 -17.02
CA GLY A 348 -2.30 21.44 -18.31
C GLY A 348 -1.91 20.47 -19.45
N PRO A 349 -2.08 20.91 -20.72
CA PRO A 349 -1.61 20.19 -21.90
C PRO A 349 -0.08 20.12 -21.99
#